data_ff353ef9bf89368f654ffcfd71c473c5
#
_entry.id   ff353ef9bf89368f654ffcfd71c473c5
#
_cell.length_a   1.000
_cell.length_b   1.000
_cell.length_c   1.000
_cell.angle_alpha   90.00
_cell.angle_beta   90.00
_cell.angle_gamma   90.00
#
_symmetry.space_group_name_H-M   'P 1'
#
loop_
_entity.id
_entity.type
_entity.pdbx_description
1 polymer ?
#
loop_
_entity_poly.entity_id
_entity_poly.type
_entity_poly.pdbx_seq_one_letter_code
_entity_poly.pdbx_strand_id
1 'polypeptide(L)'
;MADWIYVDNSNVFIEGQRVHAVQQGMALSIHDAMQNRIVDPGYRISFGKLYQFIAGANPARAMLFGSRPPENDAIWDIARQAGFEVITHDRNAANKEKKIDTGIVTEMTRDAYRNAAAGDVFTLVSGDSDYVPTVQRLIADGFQVDVVFWDHAARELKEACSNFVSLNPHMQNLRP
;
A
#
# COMPACT_ATOMS: atom_id res chain seq x y z
N MET A 1 -20.84 4.25 7.07
CA MET A 1 -19.51 3.64 7.10
C MET A 1 -18.77 4.10 5.85
N ALA A 2 -17.72 4.85 6.03
CA ALA A 2 -16.89 5.36 4.93
C ALA A 2 -15.54 4.62 4.91
N ASP A 3 -14.92 4.57 3.71
CA ASP A 3 -13.65 3.91 3.49
C ASP A 3 -12.55 4.96 3.28
N TRP A 4 -11.48 4.85 4.07
CA TRP A 4 -10.31 5.72 4.06
C TRP A 4 -9.10 4.90 3.63
N ILE A 5 -8.50 5.21 2.49
CA ILE A 5 -7.54 4.34 1.80
C ILE A 5 -6.18 5.02 1.68
N TYR A 6 -5.11 4.30 2.04
CA TYR A 6 -3.73 4.79 2.02
C TYR A 6 -2.81 3.75 1.40
N VAL A 7 -2.17 4.10 0.31
CA VAL A 7 -1.32 3.19 -0.48
C VAL A 7 0.14 3.63 -0.41
N ASP A 8 0.99 2.75 0.08
CA ASP A 8 2.43 2.84 -0.07
C ASP A 8 2.83 2.26 -1.43
N ASN A 9 2.91 3.13 -2.44
CA ASN A 9 3.10 2.71 -3.82
C ASN A 9 4.40 1.94 -4.03
N SER A 10 5.52 2.45 -3.52
CA SER A 10 6.83 1.80 -3.72
C SER A 10 6.85 0.41 -3.12
N ASN A 11 6.29 0.25 -1.93
CA ASN A 11 6.27 -1.02 -1.22
C ASN A 11 5.41 -2.05 -1.97
N VAL A 12 4.18 -1.70 -2.36
CA VAL A 12 3.29 -2.64 -3.03
C VAL A 12 3.79 -3.05 -4.41
N PHE A 13 4.41 -2.13 -5.17
CA PHE A 13 4.94 -2.42 -6.50
C PHE A 13 6.18 -3.29 -6.46
N ILE A 14 7.19 -2.93 -5.66
CA ILE A 14 8.44 -3.67 -5.58
C ILE A 14 8.19 -5.08 -5.04
N GLU A 15 7.39 -5.21 -4.01
CA GLU A 15 7.06 -6.52 -3.45
C GLU A 15 6.22 -7.37 -4.40
N GLY A 16 5.34 -6.75 -5.19
CA GLY A 16 4.62 -7.43 -6.27
C GLY A 16 5.56 -7.98 -7.35
N GLN A 17 6.57 -7.22 -7.74
CA GLN A 17 7.59 -7.69 -8.69
C GLN A 17 8.42 -8.85 -8.12
N ARG A 18 8.68 -8.88 -6.81
CA ARG A 18 9.32 -10.02 -6.13
C ARG A 18 8.45 -11.28 -6.14
N VAL A 19 7.18 -11.13 -5.79
CA VAL A 19 6.22 -12.25 -5.81
C VAL A 19 6.10 -12.82 -7.22
N HIS A 20 6.00 -11.96 -8.23
CA HIS A 20 5.94 -12.41 -9.62
C HIS A 20 7.23 -13.11 -10.06
N ALA A 21 8.39 -12.61 -9.66
CA ALA A 21 9.69 -13.26 -9.93
C ALA A 21 9.74 -14.68 -9.37
N VAL A 22 9.21 -14.91 -8.17
CA VAL A 22 9.08 -16.26 -7.59
C VAL A 22 8.16 -17.14 -8.44
N GLN A 23 7.00 -16.62 -8.84
CA GLN A 23 6.05 -17.35 -9.67
C GLN A 23 6.62 -17.73 -11.05
N GLN A 24 7.51 -16.90 -11.59
CA GLN A 24 8.18 -17.15 -12.88
C GLN A 24 9.45 -18.02 -12.73
N GLY A 25 9.79 -18.46 -11.52
CA GLY A 25 10.99 -19.26 -11.28
C GLY A 25 12.30 -18.47 -11.34
N MET A 26 12.26 -17.13 -11.31
CA MET A 26 13.45 -16.29 -11.25
C MET A 26 14.10 -16.30 -9.86
N ALA A 27 13.33 -16.61 -8.83
CA ALA A 27 13.78 -16.78 -7.47
C ALA A 27 13.17 -18.04 -6.87
N LEU A 28 13.87 -18.68 -5.92
CA LEU A 28 13.44 -19.93 -5.30
C LEU A 28 12.31 -19.73 -4.29
N SER A 29 12.30 -18.57 -3.63
CA SER A 29 11.32 -18.18 -2.63
C SER A 29 11.25 -16.67 -2.50
N ILE A 30 10.25 -16.17 -1.78
CA ILE A 30 10.16 -14.74 -1.48
C ILE A 30 11.35 -14.27 -0.63
N HIS A 31 11.83 -15.11 0.28
CA HIS A 31 13.02 -14.82 1.08
C HIS A 31 14.27 -14.67 0.19
N ASP A 32 14.45 -15.59 -0.77
CA ASP A 32 15.53 -15.52 -1.76
C ASP A 32 15.43 -14.25 -2.59
N ALA A 33 14.24 -13.92 -3.09
CA ALA A 33 14.01 -12.68 -3.85
C ALA A 33 14.35 -11.42 -3.05
N MET A 34 13.99 -11.37 -1.79
CA MET A 34 14.30 -10.24 -0.90
C MET A 34 15.80 -10.14 -0.61
N GLN A 35 16.42 -11.25 -0.25
CA GLN A 35 17.85 -11.30 0.11
C GLN A 35 18.75 -10.94 -1.08
N ASN A 36 18.44 -11.46 -2.25
CA ASN A 36 19.25 -11.29 -3.46
C ASN A 36 18.72 -10.16 -4.37
N ARG A 37 17.71 -9.40 -3.92
CA ARG A 37 17.11 -8.26 -4.64
C ARG A 37 16.60 -8.64 -6.03
N ILE A 38 16.02 -9.84 -6.15
CA ILE A 38 15.45 -10.34 -7.40
C ILE A 38 14.04 -9.76 -7.56
N VAL A 39 13.79 -9.13 -8.70
CA VAL A 39 12.49 -8.60 -9.10
C VAL A 39 12.22 -8.95 -10.56
N ASP A 40 10.95 -9.07 -10.92
CA ASP A 40 10.54 -9.12 -12.32
C ASP A 40 10.06 -7.72 -12.75
N PRO A 41 10.88 -6.96 -13.48
CA PRO A 41 10.51 -5.61 -13.91
C PRO A 41 9.37 -5.60 -14.96
N GLY A 42 9.04 -6.74 -15.53
CA GLY A 42 7.91 -6.91 -16.43
C GLY A 42 6.55 -6.95 -15.74
N TYR A 43 6.53 -7.17 -14.42
CA TYR A 43 5.29 -7.10 -13.66
C TYR A 43 4.94 -5.66 -13.30
N ARG A 44 3.71 -5.29 -13.64
CA ARG A 44 3.16 -3.96 -13.36
C ARG A 44 1.74 -4.09 -12.80
N ILE A 45 1.38 -3.17 -11.92
CA ILE A 45 0.03 -3.06 -11.37
C ILE A 45 -0.66 -1.87 -12.05
N SER A 46 -1.88 -2.08 -12.54
CA SER A 46 -2.75 -1.00 -12.99
C SER A 46 -3.31 -0.23 -11.80
N PHE A 47 -3.11 1.09 -11.76
CA PHE A 47 -3.69 1.93 -10.72
C PHE A 47 -5.22 1.86 -10.71
N GLY A 48 -5.86 1.80 -11.87
CA GLY A 48 -7.30 1.68 -11.97
C GLY A 48 -7.82 0.37 -11.38
N LYS A 49 -7.17 -0.75 -11.69
CA LYS A 49 -7.55 -2.05 -11.13
C LYS A 49 -7.24 -2.16 -9.64
N LEU A 50 -6.12 -1.60 -9.19
CA LEU A 50 -5.82 -1.52 -7.76
C LEU A 50 -6.88 -0.69 -7.03
N TYR A 51 -7.21 0.49 -7.55
CA TYR A 51 -8.27 1.33 -6.98
C TYR A 51 -9.59 0.57 -6.86
N GLN A 52 -10.05 -0.07 -7.94
CA GLN A 52 -11.28 -0.86 -7.93
C GLN A 52 -11.26 -2.01 -6.93
N PHE A 53 -10.09 -2.61 -6.72
CA PHE A 53 -9.93 -3.72 -5.78
C PHE A 53 -10.00 -3.27 -4.32
N ILE A 54 -9.39 -2.13 -4.00
CA ILE A 54 -9.27 -1.65 -2.60
C ILE A 54 -10.34 -0.64 -2.22
N ALA A 55 -10.92 0.08 -3.18
CA ALA A 55 -11.99 1.02 -2.89
C ALA A 55 -13.26 0.26 -2.51
N GLY A 56 -13.76 0.51 -1.32
CA GLY A 56 -15.04 0.00 -0.87
C GLY A 56 -16.21 0.67 -1.61
N ALA A 57 -17.41 0.42 -1.14
CA ALA A 57 -18.63 0.98 -1.74
C ALA A 57 -18.76 2.50 -1.53
N ASN A 58 -18.07 3.06 -0.55
CA ASN A 58 -18.18 4.47 -0.18
C ASN A 58 -16.81 5.07 0.19
N PRO A 59 -15.88 5.20 -0.79
CA PRO A 59 -14.57 5.76 -0.52
C PRO A 59 -14.68 7.25 -0.17
N ALA A 60 -14.33 7.60 1.06
CA ALA A 60 -14.27 8.99 1.51
C ALA A 60 -12.99 9.66 0.99
N ARG A 61 -11.89 8.91 0.96
CA ARG A 61 -10.60 9.38 0.51
C ARG A 61 -9.73 8.19 0.10
N ALA A 62 -9.03 8.31 -1.01
CA ALA A 62 -8.03 7.34 -1.44
C ALA A 62 -6.72 8.05 -1.76
N MET A 63 -5.70 7.85 -0.93
CA MET A 63 -4.39 8.48 -1.07
C MET A 63 -3.35 7.47 -1.54
N LEU A 64 -2.49 7.91 -2.45
CA LEU A 64 -1.36 7.13 -2.92
C LEU A 64 -0.08 7.93 -2.71
N PHE A 65 0.84 7.34 -1.97
CA PHE A 65 2.13 7.92 -1.63
C PHE A 65 3.22 7.30 -2.47
N GLY A 66 3.95 8.13 -3.19
CA GLY A 66 5.02 7.69 -4.06
C GLY A 66 6.24 8.57 -3.98
N SER A 67 7.34 8.09 -4.55
CA SER A 67 8.54 8.89 -4.72
C SER A 67 8.72 9.24 -6.18
N ARG A 68 8.97 10.51 -6.41
CA ARG A 68 9.17 11.06 -7.75
C ARG A 68 10.57 10.73 -8.25
N PRO A 69 10.73 10.05 -9.39
CA PRO A 69 11.97 10.14 -10.17
C PRO A 69 12.10 11.58 -10.73
N PRO A 70 13.30 12.12 -10.94
CA PRO A 70 13.50 13.54 -11.26
C PRO A 70 12.79 14.08 -12.51
N GLU A 71 12.28 13.24 -13.42
CA GLU A 71 11.90 13.69 -14.75
C GLU A 71 10.55 13.18 -15.29
N ASN A 72 9.71 12.45 -14.54
CA ASN A 72 8.47 11.91 -15.12
C ASN A 72 7.28 11.90 -14.16
N ASP A 73 6.37 12.84 -14.37
CA ASP A 73 5.09 12.92 -13.64
C ASP A 73 3.94 12.13 -14.29
N ALA A 74 4.12 11.61 -15.51
CA ALA A 74 3.03 11.00 -16.26
C ALA A 74 2.40 9.79 -15.56
N ILE A 75 3.19 9.01 -14.82
CA ILE A 75 2.69 7.88 -14.05
C ILE A 75 1.74 8.32 -12.93
N TRP A 76 2.01 9.47 -12.33
CA TRP A 76 1.18 10.02 -11.25
C TRP A 76 -0.15 10.58 -11.77
N ASP A 77 -0.16 11.09 -13.00
CA ASP A 77 -1.41 11.53 -13.66
C ASP A 77 -2.33 10.34 -13.93
N ILE A 78 -1.78 9.18 -14.29
CA ILE A 78 -2.56 7.94 -14.43
C ILE A 78 -3.17 7.54 -13.08
N ALA A 79 -2.42 7.64 -11.99
CA ALA A 79 -2.93 7.34 -10.65
C ALA A 79 -4.04 8.33 -10.24
N ARG A 80 -3.90 9.62 -10.52
CA ARG A 80 -4.94 10.63 -10.28
C ARG A 80 -6.20 10.36 -11.10
N GLN A 81 -6.06 10.01 -12.37
CA GLN A 81 -7.19 9.63 -13.23
C GLN A 81 -7.92 8.37 -12.73
N ALA A 82 -7.20 7.47 -12.06
CA ALA A 82 -7.79 6.28 -11.43
C ALA A 82 -8.63 6.60 -10.17
N GLY A 83 -8.46 7.80 -9.59
CA GLY A 83 -9.22 8.26 -8.42
C GLY A 83 -8.35 8.51 -7.17
N PHE A 84 -7.04 8.34 -7.25
CA PHE A 84 -6.15 8.60 -6.11
C PHE A 84 -5.80 10.09 -5.97
N GLU A 85 -5.79 10.55 -4.72
CA GLU A 85 -5.05 11.73 -4.32
C GLU A 85 -3.57 11.34 -4.18
N VAL A 86 -2.71 11.87 -5.04
CA VAL A 86 -1.31 11.46 -5.11
C VAL A 86 -0.42 12.44 -4.35
N ILE A 87 0.35 11.91 -3.41
CA ILE A 87 1.39 12.62 -2.67
C ILE A 87 2.75 12.07 -3.08
N THR A 88 3.60 12.92 -3.61
CA THR A 88 4.95 12.53 -4.04
C THR A 88 6.01 13.23 -3.20
N HIS A 89 7.10 12.51 -2.92
CA HIS A 89 8.30 13.05 -2.30
C HIS A 89 9.48 12.89 -3.24
N ASP A 90 10.34 13.93 -3.28
CA ASP A 90 11.57 13.86 -4.06
C ASP A 90 12.52 12.80 -3.49
N ARG A 91 13.21 12.09 -4.38
CA ARG A 91 14.21 11.10 -4.00
C ARG A 91 15.46 11.78 -3.46
N ASN A 92 15.59 11.83 -2.14
CA ASN A 92 16.88 11.88 -1.48
C ASN A 92 17.24 10.47 -1.00
N ALA A 93 18.34 9.91 -1.48
CA ALA A 93 18.67 8.50 -1.40
C ALA A 93 18.69 7.90 0.03
N ALA A 94 18.82 8.71 1.08
CA ALA A 94 18.95 8.24 2.46
C ALA A 94 17.68 8.32 3.31
N ASN A 95 16.63 9.08 2.89
CA ASN A 95 15.45 9.38 3.72
C ASN A 95 14.09 9.05 3.07
N LYS A 96 14.10 8.36 1.95
CA LYS A 96 12.93 8.15 1.10
C LYS A 96 11.79 7.39 1.79
N GLU A 97 12.11 6.26 2.40
CA GLU A 97 11.12 5.38 3.04
C GLU A 97 10.50 6.04 4.26
N LYS A 98 11.30 6.67 5.11
CA LYS A 98 10.82 7.36 6.32
C LYS A 98 9.81 8.47 6.03
N LYS A 99 9.95 9.19 4.92
CA LYS A 99 9.01 10.27 4.56
C LYS A 99 7.67 9.74 4.09
N ILE A 100 7.64 8.61 3.38
CA ILE A 100 6.40 7.99 2.92
C ILE A 100 5.64 7.42 4.11
N ASP A 101 6.29 6.63 4.95
CA ASP A 101 5.67 6.02 6.13
C ASP A 101 5.14 7.08 7.09
N THR A 102 5.94 8.10 7.38
CA THR A 102 5.54 9.22 8.23
C THR A 102 4.37 9.99 7.60
N GLY A 103 4.38 10.19 6.29
CA GLY A 103 3.30 10.85 5.55
C GLY A 103 1.98 10.08 5.65
N ILE A 104 2.02 8.77 5.44
CA ILE A 104 0.85 7.89 5.57
C ILE A 104 0.32 7.93 6.99
N VAL A 105 1.16 7.73 8.01
CA VAL A 105 0.76 7.78 9.42
C VAL A 105 0.13 9.12 9.78
N THR A 106 0.72 10.21 9.31
CA THR A 106 0.21 11.57 9.55
C THR A 106 -1.19 11.74 8.98
N GLU A 107 -1.41 11.36 7.73
CA GLU A 107 -2.71 11.52 7.07
C GLU A 107 -3.76 10.56 7.64
N MET A 108 -3.41 9.30 7.91
CA MET A 108 -4.31 8.36 8.58
C MET A 108 -4.76 8.89 9.94
N THR A 109 -3.83 9.38 10.74
CA THR A 109 -4.13 9.93 12.08
C THR A 109 -4.99 11.17 11.99
N ARG A 110 -4.65 12.08 11.06
CA ARG A 110 -5.44 13.30 10.84
C ARG A 110 -6.89 12.98 10.45
N ASP A 111 -7.07 12.07 9.51
CA ASP A 111 -8.39 11.70 9.03
C ASP A 111 -9.19 10.99 10.12
N ALA A 112 -8.56 10.10 10.87
CA ALA A 112 -9.22 9.39 11.97
C ALA A 112 -9.78 10.33 13.04
N TYR A 113 -9.03 11.36 13.41
CA TYR A 113 -9.42 12.24 14.52
C TYR A 113 -10.09 13.55 14.12
N ARG A 114 -10.17 13.85 12.82
CA ARG A 114 -10.83 15.07 12.33
C ARG A 114 -12.02 14.82 11.41
N ASN A 115 -11.97 13.77 10.62
CA ASN A 115 -12.88 13.59 9.49
C ASN A 115 -13.71 12.32 9.58
N ALA A 116 -13.15 11.24 10.15
CA ALA A 116 -13.81 9.96 10.21
C ALA A 116 -14.82 9.86 11.37
N ALA A 117 -15.82 9.01 11.20
CA ALA A 117 -16.79 8.66 12.21
C ALA A 117 -16.49 7.27 12.81
N ALA A 118 -17.02 7.03 14.00
CA ALA A 118 -16.92 5.70 14.63
C ALA A 118 -17.49 4.61 13.69
N GLY A 119 -16.75 3.54 13.51
CA GLY A 119 -17.10 2.44 12.61
C GLY A 119 -16.66 2.61 11.16
N ASP A 120 -16.02 3.73 10.81
CA ASP A 120 -15.37 3.86 9.50
C ASP A 120 -14.20 2.89 9.36
N VAL A 121 -13.89 2.54 8.12
CA VAL A 121 -12.84 1.58 7.77
C VAL A 121 -11.63 2.30 7.19
N PHE A 122 -10.46 2.00 7.75
CA PHE A 122 -9.18 2.44 7.23
C PHE A 122 -8.52 1.27 6.50
N THR A 123 -8.17 1.45 5.24
CA THR A 123 -7.47 0.44 4.44
C THR A 123 -6.04 0.88 4.18
N LEU A 124 -5.09 0.15 4.73
CA LEU A 124 -3.66 0.35 4.51
C LEU A 124 -3.15 -0.66 3.49
N VAL A 125 -2.57 -0.16 2.41
CA VAL A 125 -1.92 -0.99 1.38
C VAL A 125 -0.41 -0.89 1.54
N SER A 126 0.10 -1.65 2.48
CA SER A 126 1.52 -1.82 2.82
C SER A 126 1.73 -3.08 3.63
N GLY A 127 2.95 -3.60 3.63
CA GLY A 127 3.33 -4.78 4.41
C GLY A 127 4.36 -4.50 5.52
N ASP A 128 4.66 -3.24 5.78
CA ASP A 128 5.72 -2.85 6.71
C ASP A 128 5.24 -2.88 8.17
N SER A 129 6.07 -3.47 9.05
CA SER A 129 5.82 -3.53 10.50
C SER A 129 5.83 -2.16 11.19
N ASP A 130 6.41 -1.13 10.57
CA ASP A 130 6.45 0.22 11.13
C ASP A 130 5.05 0.84 11.30
N TYR A 131 4.04 0.32 10.59
CA TYR A 131 2.65 0.75 10.75
C TYR A 131 1.92 0.12 11.95
N VAL A 132 2.48 -0.90 12.59
CA VAL A 132 1.81 -1.64 13.69
C VAL A 132 1.32 -0.72 14.81
N PRO A 133 2.12 0.23 15.33
CA PRO A 133 1.65 1.11 16.40
C PRO A 133 0.43 1.95 16.00
N THR A 134 0.41 2.46 14.76
CA THR A 134 -0.72 3.26 14.25
C THR A 134 -1.97 2.40 14.09
N VAL A 135 -1.84 1.20 13.52
CA VAL A 135 -2.94 0.25 13.36
C VAL A 135 -3.55 -0.12 14.71
N GLN A 136 -2.72 -0.47 15.68
CA GLN A 136 -3.17 -0.82 17.04
C GLN A 136 -3.90 0.34 17.69
N ARG A 137 -3.40 1.57 17.55
CA ARG A 137 -4.02 2.76 18.13
C ARG A 137 -5.39 3.04 17.52
N LEU A 138 -5.52 3.00 16.21
CA LEU A 138 -6.79 3.26 15.53
C LEU A 138 -7.84 2.21 15.91
N ILE A 139 -7.46 0.93 16.01
CA ILE A 139 -8.36 -0.13 16.44
C ILE A 139 -8.79 0.08 17.88
N ALA A 140 -7.87 0.44 18.77
CA ALA A 140 -8.19 0.74 20.19
C ALA A 140 -9.16 1.92 20.32
N ASP A 141 -9.13 2.86 19.38
CA ASP A 141 -10.02 4.03 19.34
C ASP A 141 -11.33 3.77 18.56
N GLY A 142 -11.61 2.53 18.20
CA GLY A 142 -12.90 2.08 17.67
C GLY A 142 -13.02 2.08 16.14
N PHE A 143 -11.92 2.25 15.41
CA PHE A 143 -11.90 2.10 13.96
C PHE A 143 -11.62 0.66 13.54
N GLN A 144 -12.12 0.27 12.37
CA GLN A 144 -11.66 -0.92 11.68
C GLN A 144 -10.46 -0.56 10.83
N VAL A 145 -9.38 -1.35 10.91
CA VAL A 145 -8.20 -1.17 10.06
C VAL A 145 -7.90 -2.46 9.32
N ASP A 146 -8.09 -2.42 8.01
CA ASP A 146 -7.80 -3.52 7.11
C ASP A 146 -6.44 -3.29 6.43
N VAL A 147 -5.67 -4.36 6.27
CA VAL A 147 -4.41 -4.34 5.56
C VAL A 147 -4.53 -5.17 4.30
N VAL A 148 -4.17 -4.58 3.17
CA VAL A 148 -4.15 -5.23 1.86
C VAL A 148 -2.71 -5.28 1.38
N PHE A 149 -2.14 -6.45 1.20
CA PHE A 149 -0.78 -6.62 0.76
C PHE A 149 -0.49 -8.03 0.25
N TRP A 150 0.74 -8.29 -0.15
CA TRP A 150 1.22 -9.62 -0.51
C TRP A 150 1.35 -10.52 0.72
N ASP A 151 1.32 -11.85 0.53
CA ASP A 151 1.32 -12.83 1.63
C ASP A 151 2.47 -12.67 2.62
N HIS A 152 3.62 -12.16 2.16
CA HIS A 152 4.81 -11.97 2.99
C HIS A 152 4.82 -10.62 3.75
N ALA A 153 3.70 -9.94 3.87
CA ALA A 153 3.57 -8.81 4.79
C ALA A 153 4.06 -9.19 6.20
N ALA A 154 4.60 -8.22 6.93
CA ALA A 154 5.09 -8.44 8.29
C ALA A 154 4.03 -9.16 9.14
N ARG A 155 4.42 -10.24 9.80
CA ARG A 155 3.52 -11.04 10.63
C ARG A 155 2.81 -10.21 11.69
N GLU A 156 3.55 -9.34 12.35
CA GLU A 156 3.03 -8.45 13.39
C GLU A 156 1.94 -7.54 12.86
N LEU A 157 2.08 -7.04 11.62
CA LEU A 157 1.06 -6.20 10.98
C LEU A 157 -0.21 -7.01 10.64
N LYS A 158 -0.04 -8.24 10.14
CA LYS A 158 -1.18 -9.14 9.88
C LYS A 158 -1.94 -9.51 11.16
N GLU A 159 -1.24 -9.68 12.27
CA GLU A 159 -1.83 -9.98 13.56
C GLU A 159 -2.52 -8.75 14.20
N ALA A 160 -2.00 -7.55 13.95
CA ALA A 160 -2.54 -6.32 14.52
C ALA A 160 -3.79 -5.80 13.83
N CYS A 161 -3.93 -5.99 12.52
CA CYS A 161 -5.04 -5.44 11.73
C CYS A 161 -6.37 -6.16 12.00
N SER A 162 -7.48 -5.51 11.64
CA SER A 162 -8.81 -6.10 11.74
C SER A 162 -9.00 -7.24 10.76
N ASN A 163 -8.62 -7.02 9.48
CA ASN A 163 -8.63 -8.03 8.43
C ASN A 163 -7.39 -7.87 7.55
N PHE A 164 -6.83 -9.00 7.14
CA PHE A 164 -5.75 -9.03 6.14
C PHE A 164 -6.27 -9.61 4.83
N VAL A 165 -6.05 -8.88 3.73
CA VAL A 165 -6.44 -9.29 2.38
C VAL A 165 -5.18 -9.50 1.55
N SER A 166 -4.97 -10.73 1.07
CA SER A 166 -3.84 -11.07 0.21
C SER A 166 -4.05 -10.62 -1.23
N LEU A 167 -3.04 -10.00 -1.82
CA LEU A 167 -2.99 -9.68 -3.25
C LEU A 167 -2.51 -10.85 -4.11
N ASN A 168 -1.89 -11.88 -3.52
CA ASN A 168 -1.31 -13.00 -4.26
C ASN A 168 -2.29 -13.69 -5.22
N PRO A 169 -3.54 -14.02 -4.82
CA PRO A 169 -4.51 -14.63 -5.74
C PRO A 169 -4.97 -13.70 -6.87
N HIS A 170 -4.76 -12.40 -6.73
CA HIS A 170 -5.25 -11.37 -7.64
C HIS A 170 -4.16 -10.81 -8.57
N MET A 171 -2.95 -11.35 -8.49
CA MET A 171 -1.77 -10.85 -9.20
C MET A 171 -2.02 -10.64 -10.70
N GLN A 172 -2.66 -11.58 -11.38
CA GLN A 172 -2.94 -11.46 -12.80
C GLN A 172 -4.07 -10.45 -13.09
N ASN A 173 -5.05 -10.36 -12.21
CA ASN A 173 -6.17 -9.42 -12.37
C ASN A 173 -5.75 -7.95 -12.17
N LEU A 174 -4.68 -7.72 -11.44
CA LEU A 174 -4.15 -6.38 -11.17
C LEU A 174 -3.27 -5.84 -12.31
N ARG A 175 -2.88 -6.67 -13.26
CA ARG A 175 -2.08 -6.23 -14.43
C ARG A 175 -2.90 -5.30 -15.35
N PRO A 176 -2.22 -4.36 -16.04
CA PRO A 176 -2.85 -3.51 -17.06
C PRO A 176 -3.60 -4.27 -18.13
#